data_350b0ec66eb24ffa98d0482e2cf2cce9
#
_entry.id   350b0ec66eb24ffa98d0482e2cf2cce9
#
_cell.length_a   1.000
_cell.length_b   1.000
_cell.length_c   1.000
_cell.angle_alpha   90.00
_cell.angle_beta   90.00
_cell.angle_gamma   90.00
#
_symmetry.space_group_name_H-M   'P 1'
#
loop_
_entity.id
_entity.type
_entity.pdbx_description
1 polymer ?
#
loop_
_entity_poly.entity_id
_entity_poly.type
_entity_poly.pdbx_seq_one_letter_code
_entity_poly.pdbx_strand_id
1 'polypeptide(L)'
;MNRALAIEFSRVTEAAALAAYTWLGRGNKNAADEAAVKAMRYMLNLIHMDGEIVIGEGEIDEAPMLYIGEKVGSGNGELVSIAVDPIDGTRMTAMGQSNAISVLAAGGKRTFLKAPDMYMEKLVVGPEVKGMIDLSLPIEQNLRRVASRLGKSLSDLTVMVLAKPRHDEVIKQMHNLGIRVMAIPDGDVAASVLCCLPDAEVDMVYGIGGAPEGVAAAAAIRALGGDMQARLIPRNEVKGDTEENRKIAAEEVQRCEALGVKVNEILKLEDLVRDDNLVFAATGITHGELLKGISRRGNLATTETLLIRGKSRTIRKIQSIHYLDRKDTEIYEILRN
;
A
#
# COMPACT_ATOMS: atom_id res chain seq x y z
N MET A 1 4.40 13.79 -15.28
CA MET A 1 5.56 13.22 -14.59
C MET A 1 6.59 12.70 -15.57
N ASN A 2 7.84 13.10 -15.39
CA ASN A 2 8.97 12.71 -16.24
C ASN A 2 9.19 11.19 -16.21
N ARG A 3 9.56 10.59 -17.36
CA ARG A 3 9.81 9.14 -17.46
C ARG A 3 11.02 8.68 -16.62
N ALA A 4 12.02 9.53 -16.47
CA ALA A 4 13.22 9.22 -15.69
C ALA A 4 12.90 9.02 -14.20
N LEU A 5 11.96 9.79 -13.63
CA LEU A 5 11.53 9.67 -12.24
C LEU A 5 11.00 8.29 -11.89
N ALA A 6 10.40 7.57 -12.85
CA ALA A 6 9.85 6.24 -12.60
C ALA A 6 10.91 5.23 -12.11
N ILE A 7 12.11 5.27 -12.69
CA ILE A 7 13.23 4.40 -12.26
C ILE A 7 13.80 4.89 -10.92
N GLU A 8 13.85 6.20 -10.69
CA GLU A 8 14.32 6.73 -9.41
C GLU A 8 13.43 6.26 -8.25
N PHE A 9 12.11 6.21 -8.43
CA PHE A 9 11.18 5.71 -7.40
C PHE A 9 11.35 4.21 -7.12
N SER A 10 11.75 3.38 -8.11
CA SER A 10 12.10 1.98 -7.84
C SER A 10 13.33 1.85 -6.93
N ARG A 11 14.32 2.72 -7.11
CA ARG A 11 15.52 2.74 -6.25
C ARG A 11 15.20 3.12 -4.80
N VAL A 12 14.18 3.97 -4.61
CA VAL A 12 13.69 4.36 -3.26
C VAL A 12 13.13 3.15 -2.52
N THR A 13 12.21 2.41 -3.17
CA THR A 13 11.62 1.21 -2.54
C THR A 13 12.65 0.07 -2.38
N GLU A 14 13.61 -0.07 -3.30
CA GLU A 14 14.72 -1.02 -3.16
C GLU A 14 15.57 -0.72 -1.92
N ALA A 15 15.91 0.55 -1.67
CA ALA A 15 16.71 0.94 -0.52
C ALA A 15 15.97 0.72 0.80
N ALA A 16 14.69 1.10 0.87
CA ALA A 16 13.85 0.88 2.03
C ALA A 16 13.70 -0.62 2.34
N ALA A 17 13.44 -1.43 1.31
CA ALA A 17 13.34 -2.89 1.45
C ALA A 17 14.64 -3.53 1.94
N LEU A 18 15.80 -3.10 1.39
CA LEU A 18 17.12 -3.59 1.84
C LEU A 18 17.38 -3.23 3.31
N ALA A 19 17.00 -2.02 3.75
CA ALA A 19 17.16 -1.58 5.13
C ALA A 19 16.23 -2.37 6.07
N ALA A 20 14.95 -2.54 5.71
CA ALA A 20 14.00 -3.36 6.46
C ALA A 20 14.47 -4.81 6.62
N TYR A 21 15.05 -5.37 5.57
CA TYR A 21 15.56 -6.75 5.55
C TYR A 21 16.64 -7.00 6.61
N THR A 22 17.41 -6.00 7.03
CA THR A 22 18.41 -6.17 8.10
C THR A 22 17.75 -6.58 9.43
N TRP A 23 16.46 -6.26 9.59
CA TRP A 23 15.65 -6.56 10.78
C TRP A 23 14.72 -7.77 10.61
N LEU A 24 14.81 -8.46 9.49
CA LEU A 24 13.98 -9.63 9.19
C LEU A 24 14.11 -10.70 10.28
N GLY A 25 12.96 -11.09 10.86
CA GLY A 25 12.88 -12.15 11.88
C GLY A 25 13.54 -11.81 13.22
N ARG A 26 13.84 -10.53 13.49
CA ARG A 26 14.48 -10.10 14.75
C ARG A 26 13.48 -9.65 15.85
N GLY A 27 12.19 -9.73 15.58
CA GLY A 27 11.13 -9.40 16.54
C GLY A 27 10.96 -7.91 16.84
N ASN A 28 11.76 -7.03 16.26
CA ASN A 28 11.71 -5.58 16.49
C ASN A 28 11.13 -4.83 15.28
N LYS A 29 9.81 -4.64 15.30
CA LYS A 29 9.08 -3.94 14.24
C LYS A 29 9.47 -2.46 14.13
N ASN A 30 9.68 -1.79 15.26
CA ASN A 30 9.99 -0.35 15.26
C ASN A 30 11.37 -0.07 14.64
N ALA A 31 12.36 -0.92 14.93
CA ALA A 31 13.68 -0.78 14.30
C ALA A 31 13.66 -1.11 12.82
N ALA A 32 12.83 -2.08 12.38
CA ALA A 32 12.64 -2.37 10.95
C ALA A 32 12.06 -1.17 10.24
N ASP A 33 11.05 -0.56 10.82
CA ASP A 33 10.35 0.60 10.29
C ASP A 33 11.26 1.83 10.23
N GLU A 34 11.94 2.16 11.32
CA GLU A 34 12.91 3.25 11.38
C GLU A 34 14.00 3.12 10.31
N ALA A 35 14.54 1.91 10.11
CA ALA A 35 15.55 1.67 9.08
C ALA A 35 15.00 1.90 7.67
N ALA A 36 13.79 1.42 7.37
CA ALA A 36 13.14 1.60 6.09
C ALA A 36 12.84 3.07 5.80
N VAL A 37 12.25 3.79 6.77
CA VAL A 37 11.94 5.22 6.70
C VAL A 37 13.22 6.02 6.43
N LYS A 38 14.29 5.76 7.16
CA LYS A 38 15.57 6.45 7.00
C LYS A 38 16.16 6.25 5.61
N ALA A 39 16.14 5.02 5.09
CA ALA A 39 16.63 4.71 3.76
C ALA A 39 15.75 5.35 2.67
N MET A 40 14.43 5.28 2.82
CA MET A 40 13.47 5.87 1.89
C MET A 40 13.63 7.39 1.81
N ARG A 41 13.68 8.08 2.96
CA ARG A 41 13.89 9.53 3.04
C ARG A 41 15.21 9.96 2.39
N TYR A 42 16.29 9.25 2.70
CA TYR A 42 17.60 9.53 2.10
C TYR A 42 17.53 9.46 0.58
N MET A 43 17.00 8.38 0.03
CA MET A 43 16.90 8.18 -1.42
C MET A 43 15.96 9.18 -2.09
N LEU A 44 14.83 9.52 -1.45
CA LEU A 44 13.92 10.56 -1.96
C LEU A 44 14.63 11.90 -2.09
N ASN A 45 15.45 12.30 -1.11
CA ASN A 45 16.16 13.57 -1.10
C ASN A 45 17.25 13.70 -2.18
N LEU A 46 17.71 12.59 -2.76
CA LEU A 46 18.62 12.60 -3.90
C LEU A 46 17.93 12.88 -5.25
N ILE A 47 16.61 12.80 -5.32
CA ILE A 47 15.87 12.94 -6.56
C ILE A 47 15.66 14.43 -6.90
N HIS A 48 15.89 14.80 -8.16
CA HIS A 48 15.62 16.14 -8.67
C HIS A 48 14.12 16.38 -8.86
N MET A 49 13.44 16.73 -7.77
CA MET A 49 12.01 17.04 -7.71
C MET A 49 11.71 17.99 -6.55
N ASP A 50 10.57 18.65 -6.58
CA ASP A 50 9.94 19.30 -5.42
C ASP A 50 8.79 18.37 -4.94
N GLY A 51 9.15 17.46 -4.04
CA GLY A 51 8.27 16.42 -3.53
C GLY A 51 7.57 16.82 -2.24
N GLU A 52 6.34 16.32 -2.06
CA GLU A 52 5.57 16.43 -0.81
C GLU A 52 4.97 15.06 -0.48
N ILE A 53 5.24 14.58 0.73
CA ILE A 53 4.56 13.40 1.27
C ILE A 53 3.10 13.81 1.55
N VAL A 54 2.17 13.19 0.86
CA VAL A 54 0.71 13.46 1.03
C VAL A 54 0.00 12.33 1.73
N ILE A 55 0.59 11.14 1.74
CA ILE A 55 0.22 9.96 2.51
C ILE A 55 1.52 9.36 3.04
N GLY A 56 1.59 9.11 4.33
CA GLY A 56 2.75 8.53 5.01
C GLY A 56 2.34 7.99 6.37
N GLU A 57 3.30 7.51 7.12
CA GLU A 57 3.12 7.05 8.49
C GLU A 57 3.45 8.19 9.46
N GLY A 58 2.63 8.31 10.51
CA GLY A 58 2.82 9.33 11.55
C GLY A 58 2.25 10.70 11.20
N GLU A 59 2.18 11.51 12.23
CA GLU A 59 1.63 12.86 12.14
C GLU A 59 2.73 13.90 12.00
N ILE A 60 2.30 15.13 11.67
CA ILE A 60 3.18 16.30 11.56
C ILE A 60 4.08 16.37 12.80
N ASP A 61 5.40 16.44 12.59
CA ASP A 61 6.47 16.55 13.59
C ASP A 61 6.83 15.28 14.38
N GLU A 62 6.32 14.09 14.07
CA GLU A 62 6.80 12.83 14.65
C GLU A 62 7.97 12.27 13.82
N ALA A 63 9.20 12.76 14.05
CA ALA A 63 10.40 12.09 13.56
C ALA A 63 10.63 10.76 14.35
N PRO A 64 10.96 9.64 13.67
CA PRO A 64 11.62 9.51 12.37
C PRO A 64 10.71 9.21 11.16
N MET A 65 9.41 9.21 11.30
CA MET A 65 8.41 8.86 10.27
C MET A 65 8.45 9.79 9.04
N LEU A 66 8.03 9.29 7.85
CA LEU A 66 7.72 10.12 6.68
C LEU A 66 6.31 10.68 6.85
N TYR A 67 6.23 11.89 7.42
CA TYR A 67 4.95 12.49 7.83
C TYR A 67 4.27 13.27 6.71
N ILE A 68 2.95 13.42 6.80
CA ILE A 68 2.15 14.18 5.84
C ILE A 68 2.57 15.64 5.85
N GLY A 69 2.92 16.17 4.67
CA GLY A 69 3.44 17.53 4.47
C GLY A 69 4.95 17.63 4.43
N GLU A 70 5.70 16.56 4.76
CA GLU A 70 7.16 16.54 4.66
C GLU A 70 7.60 16.84 3.23
N LYS A 71 8.56 17.76 3.10
CA LYS A 71 9.19 18.08 1.82
C LYS A 71 10.38 17.17 1.58
N VAL A 72 10.41 16.57 0.40
CA VAL A 72 11.46 15.65 -0.04
C VAL A 72 11.92 15.98 -1.46
N GLY A 73 13.09 15.51 -1.82
CA GLY A 73 13.74 15.84 -3.08
C GLY A 73 14.67 17.04 -2.95
N SER A 74 15.27 17.45 -4.07
CA SER A 74 16.20 18.57 -4.10
C SER A 74 15.55 19.96 -3.93
N GLY A 75 14.21 20.01 -3.83
CA GLY A 75 13.44 21.26 -3.80
C GLY A 75 13.34 21.97 -5.16
N ASN A 76 13.84 21.34 -6.21
CA ASN A 76 13.82 21.87 -7.58
C ASN A 76 13.30 20.81 -8.55
N GLY A 77 12.63 21.21 -9.62
CA GLY A 77 12.14 20.29 -10.65
C GLY A 77 10.62 20.16 -10.65
N GLU A 78 10.13 18.99 -11.01
CA GLU A 78 8.68 18.71 -11.11
C GLU A 78 8.06 18.64 -9.72
N LEU A 79 6.87 19.23 -9.56
CA LEU A 79 6.07 19.12 -8.33
C LEU A 79 5.46 17.71 -8.25
N VAL A 80 5.80 16.95 -7.21
CA VAL A 80 5.39 15.56 -7.04
C VAL A 80 4.69 15.36 -5.70
N SER A 81 3.48 14.83 -5.72
CA SER A 81 2.79 14.29 -4.54
C SER A 81 3.18 12.83 -4.37
N ILE A 82 3.53 12.42 -3.15
CA ILE A 82 4.07 11.09 -2.85
C ILE A 82 3.23 10.45 -1.75
N ALA A 83 2.79 9.22 -2.00
CA ALA A 83 2.18 8.34 -1.00
C ALA A 83 3.16 7.20 -0.72
N VAL A 84 3.48 6.97 0.54
CA VAL A 84 4.44 5.93 0.94
C VAL A 84 3.88 5.05 2.04
N ASP A 85 4.32 3.80 1.99
CA ASP A 85 4.34 2.87 3.09
C ASP A 85 5.71 2.17 3.05
N PRO A 86 6.65 2.57 3.91
CA PRO A 86 8.01 2.02 3.94
C PRO A 86 8.02 0.52 4.15
N ILE A 87 7.07 -0.03 4.92
CA ILE A 87 6.89 -1.48 5.12
C ILE A 87 5.42 -1.84 5.24
N ASP A 88 4.74 -2.11 4.13
CA ASP A 88 3.45 -2.81 4.17
C ASP A 88 3.69 -4.23 4.71
N GLY A 89 3.25 -4.44 5.96
CA GLY A 89 3.52 -5.66 6.71
C GLY A 89 4.74 -5.58 7.65
N THR A 90 4.88 -4.51 8.44
CA THR A 90 5.98 -4.33 9.41
C THR A 90 6.09 -5.51 10.39
N ARG A 91 4.94 -6.02 10.88
CA ARG A 91 4.91 -7.22 11.72
C ARG A 91 5.43 -8.45 10.97
N MET A 92 5.06 -8.62 9.71
CA MET A 92 5.51 -9.76 8.90
C MET A 92 7.04 -9.73 8.74
N THR A 93 7.62 -8.56 8.49
CA THR A 93 9.08 -8.39 8.44
C THR A 93 9.73 -8.76 9.77
N ALA A 94 9.25 -8.22 10.89
CA ALA A 94 9.81 -8.48 12.21
C ALA A 94 9.73 -9.97 12.63
N MET A 95 8.69 -10.68 12.18
CA MET A 95 8.46 -12.09 12.49
C MET A 95 8.98 -13.06 11.43
N GLY A 96 9.58 -12.58 10.35
CA GLY A 96 10.07 -13.43 9.25
C GLY A 96 8.96 -14.09 8.44
N GLN A 97 7.78 -13.47 8.37
CA GLN A 97 6.63 -13.95 7.61
C GLN A 97 6.67 -13.44 6.15
N SER A 98 5.95 -14.11 5.27
CA SER A 98 5.88 -13.80 3.83
C SER A 98 5.05 -12.56 3.52
N ASN A 99 5.20 -12.01 2.31
CA ASN A 99 4.39 -10.95 1.69
C ASN A 99 4.63 -9.52 2.19
N ALA A 100 5.70 -9.24 2.95
CA ALA A 100 6.06 -7.86 3.27
C ALA A 100 6.72 -7.17 2.08
N ILE A 101 6.29 -5.95 1.77
CA ILE A 101 6.78 -5.13 0.66
C ILE A 101 7.04 -3.68 1.12
N SER A 102 7.93 -2.96 0.43
CA SER A 102 8.08 -1.52 0.55
C SER A 102 7.37 -0.84 -0.60
N VAL A 103 6.56 0.18 -0.33
CA VAL A 103 5.64 0.79 -1.32
C VAL A 103 5.83 2.29 -1.45
N LEU A 104 5.74 2.77 -2.69
CA LEU A 104 5.69 4.17 -3.04
C LEU A 104 4.77 4.39 -4.24
N ALA A 105 3.88 5.39 -4.15
CA ALA A 105 3.17 5.93 -5.29
C ALA A 105 3.50 7.41 -5.46
N ALA A 106 3.74 7.84 -6.68
CA ALA A 106 4.08 9.23 -7.01
C ALA A 106 3.22 9.74 -8.17
N GLY A 107 2.74 10.96 -8.06
CA GLY A 107 1.91 11.62 -9.08
C GLY A 107 2.11 13.12 -9.08
N GLY A 108 1.47 13.83 -10.01
CA GLY A 108 1.46 15.29 -10.01
C GLY A 108 0.77 15.87 -8.77
N LYS A 109 0.82 17.19 -8.64
CA LYS A 109 0.18 17.89 -7.53
C LYS A 109 -1.32 17.51 -7.43
N ARG A 110 -1.78 17.14 -6.22
CA ARG A 110 -3.17 16.75 -5.93
C ARG A 110 -3.64 15.44 -6.58
N THR A 111 -2.74 14.58 -7.02
CA THR A 111 -3.11 13.26 -7.56
C THR A 111 -3.80 12.40 -6.51
N PHE A 112 -3.32 12.39 -5.28
CA PHE A 112 -3.81 11.53 -4.21
C PHE A 112 -4.73 12.27 -3.23
N LEU A 113 -5.71 11.54 -2.69
CA LEU A 113 -6.49 11.97 -1.54
C LEU A 113 -5.53 12.15 -0.35
N LYS A 114 -5.65 13.26 0.36
CA LYS A 114 -5.01 13.42 1.68
C LYS A 114 -5.96 12.84 2.72
N ALA A 115 -5.57 11.78 3.38
CA ALA A 115 -6.33 11.15 4.45
C ALA A 115 -5.44 11.04 5.70
N PRO A 116 -5.98 11.23 6.91
CA PRO A 116 -5.24 11.01 8.14
C PRO A 116 -4.94 9.50 8.30
N ASP A 117 -4.01 9.16 9.19
CA ASP A 117 -3.79 7.77 9.60
C ASP A 117 -4.99 7.30 10.44
N MET A 118 -5.89 6.58 9.80
CA MET A 118 -7.10 6.01 10.38
C MET A 118 -7.55 4.77 9.63
N TYR A 119 -8.63 4.12 10.07
CA TYR A 119 -9.17 2.96 9.38
C TYR A 119 -9.90 3.34 8.08
N MET A 120 -9.75 2.45 7.10
CA MET A 120 -10.45 2.51 5.81
C MET A 120 -11.00 1.12 5.47
N GLU A 121 -12.30 1.04 5.24
CA GLU A 121 -12.93 -0.12 4.59
C GLU A 121 -12.66 -0.04 3.10
N LYS A 122 -12.34 -1.18 2.49
CA LYS A 122 -11.90 -1.29 1.10
C LYS A 122 -12.55 -2.47 0.42
N LEU A 123 -13.03 -2.24 -0.80
CA LEU A 123 -13.53 -3.26 -1.71
C LEU A 123 -12.84 -3.06 -3.06
N VAL A 124 -12.08 -4.05 -3.51
CA VAL A 124 -11.21 -3.97 -4.70
C VAL A 124 -11.52 -5.09 -5.66
N VAL A 125 -11.52 -4.78 -6.95
CA VAL A 125 -11.69 -5.76 -8.04
C VAL A 125 -10.80 -5.42 -9.24
N GLY A 126 -10.49 -6.45 -10.01
CA GLY A 126 -9.71 -6.32 -11.23
C GLY A 126 -10.44 -5.60 -12.38
N PRO A 127 -9.73 -5.32 -13.49
CA PRO A 127 -10.26 -4.57 -14.64
C PRO A 127 -11.51 -5.18 -15.28
N GLU A 128 -11.64 -6.51 -15.28
CA GLU A 128 -12.74 -7.23 -15.93
C GLU A 128 -14.10 -6.97 -15.26
N VAL A 129 -14.08 -6.66 -13.96
CA VAL A 129 -15.27 -6.42 -13.13
C VAL A 129 -15.41 -4.97 -12.66
N LYS A 130 -14.69 -4.07 -13.32
CA LYS A 130 -14.77 -2.63 -13.06
C LYS A 130 -16.21 -2.12 -13.16
N GLY A 131 -16.64 -1.30 -12.19
CA GLY A 131 -17.98 -0.72 -12.12
C GLY A 131 -19.06 -1.67 -11.58
N MET A 132 -18.69 -2.89 -11.15
CA MET A 132 -19.65 -3.89 -10.66
C MET A 132 -19.81 -3.89 -9.15
N ILE A 133 -18.89 -3.22 -8.42
CA ILE A 133 -18.91 -3.17 -6.95
C ILE A 133 -19.68 -1.97 -6.43
N ASP A 134 -20.28 -2.15 -5.25
CA ASP A 134 -20.97 -1.09 -4.50
C ASP A 134 -20.84 -1.36 -3.00
N LEU A 135 -20.03 -0.57 -2.32
CA LEU A 135 -19.73 -0.75 -0.89
C LEU A 135 -20.95 -0.49 0.02
N SER A 136 -22.02 0.13 -0.50
CA SER A 136 -23.29 0.29 0.23
C SER A 136 -24.11 -0.99 0.29
N LEU A 137 -23.81 -1.97 -0.54
CA LEU A 137 -24.54 -3.24 -0.60
C LEU A 137 -23.89 -4.30 0.30
N PRO A 138 -24.68 -5.27 0.80
CA PRO A 138 -24.14 -6.44 1.48
C PRO A 138 -23.07 -7.14 0.64
N ILE A 139 -22.07 -7.71 1.29
CA ILE A 139 -20.94 -8.38 0.62
C ILE A 139 -21.40 -9.49 -0.34
N GLU A 140 -22.44 -10.25 0.03
CA GLU A 140 -23.04 -11.29 -0.82
C GLU A 140 -23.50 -10.75 -2.18
N GLN A 141 -24.10 -9.56 -2.21
CA GLN A 141 -24.57 -8.97 -3.45
C GLN A 141 -23.41 -8.57 -4.35
N ASN A 142 -22.33 -8.02 -3.77
CA ASN A 142 -21.10 -7.72 -4.50
C ASN A 142 -20.49 -9.01 -5.09
N LEU A 143 -20.39 -10.07 -4.30
CA LEU A 143 -19.87 -11.37 -4.75
C LEU A 143 -20.68 -11.96 -5.91
N ARG A 144 -22.02 -11.90 -5.84
CA ARG A 144 -22.89 -12.37 -6.94
C ARG A 144 -22.72 -11.54 -8.21
N ARG A 145 -22.54 -10.23 -8.11
CA ARG A 145 -22.27 -9.34 -9.26
C ARG A 145 -20.93 -9.68 -9.91
N VAL A 146 -19.87 -9.84 -9.09
CA VAL A 146 -18.52 -10.22 -9.54
C VAL A 146 -18.55 -11.59 -10.22
N ALA A 147 -19.14 -12.60 -9.57
CA ALA A 147 -19.29 -13.93 -10.14
C ALA A 147 -20.01 -13.93 -11.48
N SER A 148 -21.17 -13.25 -11.55
CA SER A 148 -21.94 -13.11 -12.79
C SER A 148 -21.14 -12.46 -13.92
N ARG A 149 -20.39 -11.40 -13.61
CA ARG A 149 -19.57 -10.69 -14.61
C ARG A 149 -18.42 -11.54 -15.13
N LEU A 150 -17.80 -12.35 -14.25
CA LEU A 150 -16.69 -13.24 -14.61
C LEU A 150 -17.16 -14.57 -15.22
N GLY A 151 -18.47 -14.85 -15.22
CA GLY A 151 -19.00 -16.17 -15.65
C GLY A 151 -18.59 -17.31 -14.73
N LYS A 152 -18.31 -17.02 -13.45
CA LYS A 152 -17.92 -17.98 -12.41
C LYS A 152 -19.11 -18.36 -11.53
N SER A 153 -19.07 -19.56 -10.94
CA SER A 153 -19.91 -19.87 -9.79
C SER A 153 -19.37 -19.17 -8.54
N LEU A 154 -20.17 -19.03 -7.48
CA LEU A 154 -19.67 -18.45 -6.22
C LEU A 154 -18.51 -19.28 -5.64
N SER A 155 -18.56 -20.62 -5.78
CA SER A 155 -17.52 -21.53 -5.29
C SER A 155 -16.20 -21.42 -6.05
N ASP A 156 -16.20 -20.82 -7.24
CA ASP A 156 -14.98 -20.60 -8.04
C ASP A 156 -14.35 -19.23 -7.79
N LEU A 157 -15.04 -18.36 -7.03
CA LEU A 157 -14.46 -17.08 -6.63
C LEU A 157 -13.37 -17.27 -5.56
N THR A 158 -12.30 -16.50 -5.72
CA THR A 158 -11.26 -16.36 -4.70
C THR A 158 -11.26 -14.92 -4.17
N VAL A 159 -11.43 -14.76 -2.86
CA VAL A 159 -11.48 -13.47 -2.19
C VAL A 159 -10.36 -13.39 -1.15
N MET A 160 -9.54 -12.36 -1.21
CA MET A 160 -8.57 -12.05 -0.15
C MET A 160 -9.20 -11.15 0.91
N VAL A 161 -8.98 -11.50 2.19
CA VAL A 161 -9.48 -10.75 3.36
C VAL A 161 -8.41 -10.71 4.44
N LEU A 162 -8.27 -9.59 5.15
CA LEU A 162 -7.38 -9.50 6.30
C LEU A 162 -7.88 -10.41 7.44
N ALA A 163 -7.01 -11.30 7.94
CA ALA A 163 -7.27 -12.21 9.08
C ALA A 163 -7.26 -11.44 10.42
N LYS A 164 -8.24 -10.60 10.63
CA LYS A 164 -8.42 -9.82 11.86
C LYS A 164 -9.80 -10.11 12.46
N PRO A 165 -9.98 -10.11 13.79
CA PRO A 165 -11.27 -10.43 14.43
C PRO A 165 -12.47 -9.63 13.87
N ARG A 166 -12.24 -8.40 13.44
CA ARG A 166 -13.27 -7.56 12.80
C ARG A 166 -13.81 -8.10 11.48
N HIS A 167 -13.13 -9.09 10.87
CA HIS A 167 -13.55 -9.72 9.62
C HIS A 167 -14.11 -11.15 9.80
N ASP A 168 -14.11 -11.71 11.02
CA ASP A 168 -14.53 -13.09 11.27
C ASP A 168 -15.94 -13.36 10.75
N GLU A 169 -16.87 -12.42 10.95
CA GLU A 169 -18.25 -12.60 10.52
C GLU A 169 -18.39 -12.54 8.98
N VAL A 170 -17.71 -11.63 8.31
CA VAL A 170 -17.74 -11.54 6.84
C VAL A 170 -17.06 -12.75 6.20
N ILE A 171 -15.95 -13.23 6.78
CA ILE A 171 -15.28 -14.46 6.34
C ILE A 171 -16.23 -15.66 6.47
N LYS A 172 -16.92 -15.78 7.58
CA LYS A 172 -17.93 -16.84 7.79
C LYS A 172 -19.09 -16.76 6.80
N GLN A 173 -19.58 -15.56 6.48
CA GLN A 173 -20.58 -15.36 5.43
C GLN A 173 -20.08 -15.85 4.07
N MET A 174 -18.85 -15.51 3.68
CA MET A 174 -18.23 -15.97 2.44
C MET A 174 -18.09 -17.51 2.40
N HIS A 175 -17.63 -18.12 3.50
CA HIS A 175 -17.54 -19.60 3.60
C HIS A 175 -18.92 -20.28 3.45
N ASN A 176 -19.98 -19.71 4.04
CA ASN A 176 -21.34 -20.23 3.90
C ASN A 176 -21.86 -20.15 2.45
N LEU A 177 -21.33 -19.22 1.65
CA LEU A 177 -21.62 -19.10 0.21
C LEU A 177 -20.75 -20.02 -0.65
N GLY A 178 -19.83 -20.79 -0.04
CA GLY A 178 -18.90 -21.68 -0.71
C GLY A 178 -17.70 -20.99 -1.35
N ILE A 179 -17.45 -19.71 -1.03
CA ILE A 179 -16.37 -18.91 -1.60
C ILE A 179 -15.02 -19.34 -1.03
N ARG A 180 -14.00 -19.34 -1.87
CA ARG A 180 -12.60 -19.56 -1.48
C ARG A 180 -12.04 -18.29 -0.87
N VAL A 181 -11.85 -18.27 0.45
CA VAL A 181 -11.31 -17.13 1.18
C VAL A 181 -9.82 -17.34 1.48
N MET A 182 -8.99 -16.44 1.01
CA MET A 182 -7.56 -16.36 1.38
C MET A 182 -7.41 -15.31 2.49
N ALA A 183 -7.35 -15.79 3.73
CA ALA A 183 -7.21 -14.93 4.92
C ALA A 183 -5.73 -14.60 5.16
N ILE A 184 -5.35 -13.33 4.94
CA ILE A 184 -3.97 -12.86 5.05
C ILE A 184 -3.77 -12.09 6.37
N PRO A 185 -2.61 -12.23 7.04
CA PRO A 185 -2.38 -11.59 8.34
C PRO A 185 -2.26 -10.06 8.27
N ASP A 186 -1.58 -9.55 7.25
CA ASP A 186 -1.36 -8.14 6.90
C ASP A 186 -1.03 -8.05 5.39
N GLY A 187 -0.72 -6.86 4.85
CA GLY A 187 -0.27 -6.70 3.46
C GLY A 187 -1.42 -6.54 2.46
N ASP A 188 -2.38 -5.68 2.75
CA ASP A 188 -3.53 -5.48 1.88
C ASP A 188 -3.20 -4.67 0.61
N VAL A 189 -2.08 -3.95 0.56
CA VAL A 189 -1.57 -3.35 -0.67
C VAL A 189 -1.16 -4.44 -1.67
N ALA A 190 -0.36 -5.43 -1.24
CA ALA A 190 0.05 -6.53 -2.10
C ALA A 190 -1.15 -7.32 -2.63
N ALA A 191 -2.14 -7.63 -1.78
CA ALA A 191 -3.38 -8.30 -2.15
C ALA A 191 -4.17 -7.51 -3.21
N SER A 192 -4.30 -6.19 -3.02
CA SER A 192 -5.00 -5.30 -3.95
C SER A 192 -4.33 -5.24 -5.32
N VAL A 193 -2.99 -5.23 -5.35
CA VAL A 193 -2.23 -5.27 -6.60
C VAL A 193 -2.42 -6.60 -7.32
N LEU A 194 -2.31 -7.74 -6.58
CA LEU A 194 -2.52 -9.08 -7.12
C LEU A 194 -3.88 -9.22 -7.80
N CYS A 195 -4.94 -8.71 -7.17
CA CYS A 195 -6.31 -8.74 -7.71
C CYS A 195 -6.44 -8.02 -9.07
N CYS A 196 -5.56 -7.06 -9.36
CA CYS A 196 -5.63 -6.24 -10.58
C CYS A 196 -4.62 -6.63 -11.67
N LEU A 197 -3.75 -7.61 -11.42
CA LEU A 197 -2.82 -8.08 -12.45
C LEU A 197 -3.54 -8.89 -13.54
N PRO A 198 -2.99 -8.93 -14.79
CA PRO A 198 -3.64 -9.61 -15.92
C PRO A 198 -3.87 -11.11 -15.73
N ASP A 199 -3.04 -11.75 -14.90
CA ASP A 199 -3.06 -13.18 -14.57
C ASP A 199 -3.55 -13.45 -13.14
N ALA A 200 -4.42 -12.55 -12.63
CA ALA A 200 -4.91 -12.60 -11.26
C ALA A 200 -5.69 -13.90 -10.96
N GLU A 201 -5.30 -14.60 -9.90
CA GLU A 201 -6.06 -15.71 -9.31
C GLU A 201 -7.06 -15.22 -8.23
N VAL A 202 -6.97 -13.94 -7.87
CA VAL A 202 -7.83 -13.27 -6.88
C VAL A 202 -8.86 -12.43 -7.60
N ASP A 203 -10.14 -12.69 -7.32
CA ASP A 203 -11.26 -12.00 -7.97
C ASP A 203 -11.69 -10.73 -7.23
N MET A 204 -11.48 -10.68 -5.91
CA MET A 204 -11.86 -9.56 -5.08
C MET A 204 -10.99 -9.47 -3.82
N VAL A 205 -10.76 -8.26 -3.34
CA VAL A 205 -10.20 -8.00 -2.01
C VAL A 205 -11.23 -7.23 -1.20
N TYR A 206 -11.44 -7.64 0.05
CA TYR A 206 -12.26 -6.94 1.02
C TYR A 206 -11.52 -6.81 2.34
N GLY A 207 -11.61 -5.67 2.99
CA GLY A 207 -11.09 -5.53 4.33
C GLY A 207 -11.16 -4.11 4.89
N ILE A 208 -10.95 -4.04 6.20
CA ILE A 208 -10.76 -2.80 6.94
C ILE A 208 -9.29 -2.79 7.39
N GLY A 209 -8.51 -1.88 6.83
CA GLY A 209 -7.08 -1.68 7.11
C GLY A 209 -6.78 -0.20 7.29
N GLY A 210 -5.54 0.24 7.10
CA GLY A 210 -5.17 1.65 7.16
C GLY A 210 -5.58 2.44 5.90
N ALA A 211 -5.88 3.71 6.09
CA ALA A 211 -6.15 4.64 4.99
C ALA A 211 -4.88 4.95 4.17
N PRO A 212 -3.69 5.09 4.75
CA PRO A 212 -2.45 5.26 4.00
C PRO A 212 -2.23 4.14 2.97
N GLU A 213 -2.31 2.88 3.41
CA GLU A 213 -2.19 1.71 2.53
C GLU A 213 -3.30 1.68 1.47
N GLY A 214 -4.52 2.12 1.85
CA GLY A 214 -5.65 2.21 0.93
C GLY A 214 -5.42 3.18 -0.22
N VAL A 215 -4.85 4.36 0.04
CA VAL A 215 -4.54 5.35 -1.00
C VAL A 215 -3.36 4.90 -1.85
N ALA A 216 -2.33 4.29 -1.25
CA ALA A 216 -1.20 3.71 -1.99
C ALA A 216 -1.66 2.58 -2.92
N ALA A 217 -2.52 1.67 -2.41
CA ALA A 217 -3.13 0.61 -3.22
C ALA A 217 -4.00 1.17 -4.36
N ALA A 218 -4.81 2.23 -4.09
CA ALA A 218 -5.64 2.87 -5.10
C ALA A 218 -4.82 3.39 -6.29
N ALA A 219 -3.59 3.86 -6.06
CA ALA A 219 -2.68 4.27 -7.13
C ALA A 219 -2.34 3.11 -8.08
N ALA A 220 -1.99 1.94 -7.52
CA ALA A 220 -1.72 0.74 -8.31
C ALA A 220 -2.98 0.25 -9.03
N ILE A 221 -4.12 0.18 -8.35
CA ILE A 221 -5.41 -0.25 -8.89
C ILE A 221 -5.80 0.63 -10.08
N ARG A 222 -5.70 1.96 -9.95
CA ARG A 222 -5.95 2.90 -11.03
C ARG A 222 -5.01 2.68 -12.22
N ALA A 223 -3.72 2.52 -11.94
CA ALA A 223 -2.71 2.29 -12.97
C ALA A 223 -2.92 0.97 -13.73
N LEU A 224 -3.44 -0.05 -13.06
CA LEU A 224 -3.78 -1.35 -13.63
C LEU A 224 -5.15 -1.37 -14.33
N GLY A 225 -6.00 -0.37 -14.07
CA GLY A 225 -7.34 -0.26 -14.65
C GLY A 225 -8.44 -1.00 -13.90
N GLY A 226 -8.15 -1.44 -12.67
CA GLY A 226 -9.11 -2.03 -11.75
C GLY A 226 -10.13 -1.04 -11.20
N ASP A 227 -10.86 -1.45 -10.17
CA ASP A 227 -11.82 -0.61 -9.46
C ASP A 227 -11.71 -0.76 -7.96
N MET A 228 -12.03 0.30 -7.24
CA MET A 228 -12.00 0.34 -5.79
C MET A 228 -13.07 1.29 -5.27
N GLN A 229 -13.77 0.86 -4.23
CA GLN A 229 -14.52 1.74 -3.37
C GLN A 229 -13.98 1.63 -1.95
N ALA A 230 -13.96 2.76 -1.25
CA ALA A 230 -13.46 2.84 0.11
C ALA A 230 -14.34 3.73 0.99
N ARG A 231 -14.16 3.61 2.31
CA ARG A 231 -14.85 4.43 3.29
C ARG A 231 -13.94 4.60 4.50
N LEU A 232 -13.72 5.84 4.94
CA LEU A 232 -13.01 6.12 6.18
C LEU A 232 -13.90 5.80 7.37
N ILE A 233 -13.39 5.02 8.31
CA ILE A 233 -14.15 4.56 9.49
C ILE A 233 -13.42 4.99 10.75
N PRO A 234 -14.09 5.72 11.67
CA PRO A 234 -13.51 6.09 12.95
C PRO A 234 -13.14 4.89 13.82
N ARG A 235 -12.06 5.02 14.59
CA ARG A 235 -11.48 3.95 15.39
C ARG A 235 -12.44 3.23 16.31
N ASN A 236 -13.36 3.98 16.96
CA ASN A 236 -14.34 3.38 17.89
C ASN A 236 -15.31 2.42 17.20
N GLU A 237 -15.60 2.62 15.91
CA GLU A 237 -16.44 1.70 15.12
C GLU A 237 -15.69 0.39 14.76
N VAL A 238 -14.36 0.42 14.71
CA VAL A 238 -13.51 -0.73 14.31
C VAL A 238 -12.96 -1.49 15.51
N LYS A 239 -12.53 -0.78 16.56
CA LYS A 239 -11.85 -1.35 17.75
C LYS A 239 -12.75 -1.51 18.97
N GLY A 240 -14.02 -1.09 18.86
CA GLY A 240 -14.99 -1.10 19.95
C GLY A 240 -15.12 0.26 20.64
N ASP A 241 -16.32 0.52 21.15
CA ASP A 241 -16.76 1.81 21.66
C ASP A 241 -16.30 2.07 23.11
N THR A 242 -14.97 2.13 23.32
CA THR A 242 -14.36 2.53 24.60
C THR A 242 -14.15 4.05 24.66
N GLU A 243 -13.98 4.61 25.86
CA GLU A 243 -13.71 6.05 26.04
C GLU A 243 -12.44 6.50 25.30
N GLU A 244 -11.37 5.68 25.39
CA GLU A 244 -10.10 5.91 24.67
C GLU A 244 -10.30 5.91 23.15
N ASN A 245 -10.99 4.92 22.62
CA ASN A 245 -11.24 4.82 21.17
C ASN A 245 -12.15 5.97 20.69
N ARG A 246 -13.11 6.43 21.49
CA ARG A 246 -13.95 7.60 21.16
C ARG A 246 -13.14 8.89 21.10
N LYS A 247 -12.18 9.07 22.02
CA LYS A 247 -11.29 10.24 22.01
C LYS A 247 -10.46 10.27 20.72
N ILE A 248 -9.81 9.15 20.38
CA ILE A 248 -9.02 9.03 19.14
C ILE A 248 -9.92 9.25 17.91
N ALA A 249 -11.11 8.64 17.88
CA ALA A 249 -12.07 8.84 16.79
C ALA A 249 -12.48 10.30 16.59
N ALA A 250 -12.66 11.05 17.67
CA ALA A 250 -12.97 12.48 17.58
C ALA A 250 -11.82 13.28 16.95
N GLU A 251 -10.58 12.94 17.28
CA GLU A 251 -9.37 13.53 16.66
C GLU A 251 -9.27 13.16 15.18
N GLU A 252 -9.53 11.88 14.82
CA GLU A 252 -9.58 11.42 13.43
C GLU A 252 -10.61 12.20 12.60
N VAL A 253 -11.83 12.36 13.13
CA VAL A 253 -12.90 13.13 12.47
C VAL A 253 -12.51 14.60 12.27
N GLN A 254 -11.95 15.25 13.29
CA GLN A 254 -11.48 16.63 13.19
C GLN A 254 -10.40 16.80 12.11
N ARG A 255 -9.47 15.83 11.99
CA ARG A 255 -8.45 15.84 10.94
C ARG A 255 -9.06 15.64 9.56
N CYS A 256 -10.03 14.74 9.42
CA CYS A 256 -10.77 14.57 8.17
C CYS A 256 -11.43 15.87 7.73
N GLU A 257 -12.11 16.57 8.64
CA GLU A 257 -12.73 17.87 8.36
C GLU A 257 -11.70 18.92 7.91
N ALA A 258 -10.54 18.99 8.58
CA ALA A 258 -9.45 19.90 8.20
C ALA A 258 -8.88 19.60 6.80
N LEU A 259 -8.90 18.34 6.38
CA LEU A 259 -8.46 17.89 5.04
C LEU A 259 -9.58 17.96 3.99
N GLY A 260 -10.82 18.29 4.40
CA GLY A 260 -11.98 18.32 3.51
C GLY A 260 -12.49 16.94 3.08
N VAL A 261 -12.24 15.92 3.90
CA VAL A 261 -12.69 14.55 3.68
C VAL A 261 -13.70 14.17 4.74
N LYS A 262 -14.69 13.38 4.39
CA LYS A 262 -15.73 12.96 5.32
C LYS A 262 -15.58 11.49 5.69
N VAL A 263 -15.84 11.19 6.96
CA VAL A 263 -15.95 9.81 7.46
C VAL A 263 -17.28 9.19 7.04
N ASN A 264 -17.31 7.88 6.92
CA ASN A 264 -18.50 7.09 6.59
C ASN A 264 -19.15 7.39 5.22
N GLU A 265 -18.56 8.26 4.38
CA GLU A 265 -18.96 8.43 2.99
C GLU A 265 -18.17 7.48 2.06
N ILE A 266 -18.85 6.97 1.04
CA ILE A 266 -18.20 6.10 0.05
C ILE A 266 -17.36 6.96 -0.90
N LEU A 267 -16.08 6.65 -0.95
CA LEU A 267 -15.09 7.21 -1.86
C LEU A 267 -14.89 6.23 -3.01
N LYS A 268 -14.98 6.73 -4.23
CA LYS A 268 -14.65 5.97 -5.45
C LYS A 268 -13.17 6.07 -5.75
N LEU A 269 -12.69 5.24 -6.66
CA LEU A 269 -11.29 5.25 -7.08
C LEU A 269 -10.83 6.64 -7.57
N GLU A 270 -11.71 7.40 -8.24
CA GLU A 270 -11.44 8.75 -8.73
C GLU A 270 -11.29 9.78 -7.60
N ASP A 271 -11.92 9.54 -6.46
CA ASP A 271 -11.79 10.40 -5.27
C ASP A 271 -10.46 10.15 -4.56
N LEU A 272 -10.01 8.89 -4.55
CA LEU A 272 -8.74 8.48 -3.95
C LEU A 272 -7.54 8.88 -4.81
N VAL A 273 -7.65 8.72 -6.12
CA VAL A 273 -6.58 9.00 -7.10
C VAL A 273 -7.18 9.67 -8.32
N ARG A 274 -6.81 10.91 -8.57
CA ARG A 274 -7.48 11.81 -9.55
C ARG A 274 -6.87 11.81 -10.94
N ASP A 275 -5.62 11.32 -11.10
CA ASP A 275 -4.89 11.39 -12.38
C ASP A 275 -4.23 10.04 -12.69
N ASP A 276 -4.19 9.67 -13.96
CA ASP A 276 -3.50 8.48 -14.45
C ASP A 276 -1.99 8.73 -14.65
N ASN A 277 -1.52 9.97 -14.62
CA ASN A 277 -0.11 10.31 -14.75
C ASN A 277 0.66 10.10 -13.46
N LEU A 278 0.67 8.86 -13.01
CA LEU A 278 1.29 8.40 -11.79
C LEU A 278 2.25 7.24 -12.04
N VAL A 279 3.08 6.97 -11.05
CA VAL A 279 3.93 5.79 -10.93
C VAL A 279 3.64 5.11 -9.60
N PHE A 280 3.56 3.79 -9.61
CA PHE A 280 3.56 2.95 -8.43
C PHE A 280 4.80 2.07 -8.46
N ALA A 281 5.51 2.00 -7.36
CA ALA A 281 6.67 1.12 -7.17
C ALA A 281 6.49 0.32 -5.88
N ALA A 282 6.77 -0.98 -5.94
CA ALA A 282 6.80 -1.84 -4.76
C ALA A 282 7.98 -2.80 -4.86
N THR A 283 8.71 -2.99 -3.76
CA THR A 283 9.85 -3.91 -3.69
C THR A 283 9.61 -4.96 -2.60
N GLY A 284 9.82 -6.24 -2.94
CA GLY A 284 9.67 -7.33 -1.99
C GLY A 284 10.72 -7.28 -0.87
N ILE A 285 10.28 -7.28 0.38
CA ILE A 285 11.14 -7.44 1.56
C ILE A 285 11.26 -8.92 1.87
N THR A 286 10.13 -9.60 2.02
CA THR A 286 10.04 -11.05 2.21
C THR A 286 9.45 -11.72 0.97
N HIS A 287 9.70 -13.02 0.80
CA HIS A 287 9.10 -13.75 -0.32
C HIS A 287 7.58 -13.72 -0.24
N GLY A 288 6.93 -13.46 -1.36
CA GLY A 288 5.49 -13.38 -1.45
C GLY A 288 4.95 -13.76 -2.82
N GLU A 289 3.64 -13.78 -2.95
CA GLU A 289 2.94 -14.08 -4.20
C GLU A 289 3.16 -12.99 -5.25
N LEU A 290 3.21 -11.73 -4.82
CA LEU A 290 3.43 -10.59 -5.71
C LEU A 290 4.88 -10.48 -6.16
N LEU A 291 5.83 -10.52 -5.21
CA LEU A 291 7.25 -10.27 -5.42
C LEU A 291 8.13 -11.24 -4.63
N LYS A 292 9.27 -11.57 -5.20
CA LYS A 292 10.32 -12.25 -4.46
C LYS A 292 10.93 -11.30 -3.45
N GLY A 293 11.13 -11.80 -2.24
CA GLY A 293 11.85 -11.07 -1.21
C GLY A 293 13.34 -11.00 -1.48
N ILE A 294 14.02 -10.24 -0.62
CA ILE A 294 15.46 -10.03 -0.71
C ILE A 294 16.22 -11.35 -0.46
N SER A 295 17.23 -11.56 -1.26
CA SER A 295 18.27 -12.58 -1.01
C SER A 295 19.61 -11.87 -0.83
N ARG A 296 20.33 -12.18 0.26
CA ARG A 296 21.62 -11.57 0.59
C ARG A 296 22.69 -12.63 0.82
N ARG A 297 23.86 -12.44 0.19
CA ARG A 297 25.07 -13.27 0.38
C ARG A 297 26.30 -12.35 0.50
N GLY A 298 26.74 -12.13 1.71
CA GLY A 298 27.84 -11.20 1.97
C GLY A 298 27.50 -9.77 1.51
N ASN A 299 28.28 -9.23 0.59
CA ASN A 299 28.06 -7.89 0.02
C ASN A 299 27.10 -7.87 -1.18
N LEU A 300 26.62 -9.04 -1.64
CA LEU A 300 25.63 -9.11 -2.70
C LEU A 300 24.22 -9.22 -2.12
N ALA A 301 23.31 -8.39 -2.62
CA ALA A 301 21.88 -8.51 -2.37
C ALA A 301 21.12 -8.48 -3.70
N THR A 302 19.99 -9.16 -3.76
CA THR A 302 19.04 -9.09 -4.89
C THR A 302 17.69 -8.58 -4.41
N THR A 303 17.07 -7.74 -5.22
CA THR A 303 15.71 -7.23 -5.01
C THR A 303 14.85 -7.55 -6.24
N GLU A 304 13.55 -7.69 -6.03
CA GLU A 304 12.55 -7.70 -7.10
C GLU A 304 11.56 -6.57 -6.87
N THR A 305 11.41 -5.70 -7.86
CA THR A 305 10.57 -4.50 -7.80
C THR A 305 9.51 -4.54 -8.89
N LEU A 306 8.26 -4.33 -8.51
CA LEU A 306 7.15 -4.03 -9.41
C LEU A 306 7.11 -2.53 -9.65
N LEU A 307 7.18 -2.11 -10.92
CA LEU A 307 7.08 -0.72 -11.33
C LEU A 307 5.93 -0.58 -12.33
N ILE A 308 4.90 0.20 -11.98
CA ILE A 308 3.73 0.43 -12.81
C ILE A 308 3.66 1.90 -13.18
N ARG A 309 3.52 2.19 -14.47
CA ARG A 309 3.28 3.53 -14.95
C ARG A 309 1.83 3.68 -15.41
N GLY A 310 1.03 4.49 -14.71
CA GLY A 310 -0.40 4.63 -14.95
C GLY A 310 -0.74 5.14 -16.36
N LYS A 311 -0.11 6.23 -16.82
CA LYS A 311 -0.39 6.82 -18.14
C LYS A 311 -0.24 5.85 -19.32
N SER A 312 0.70 4.90 -19.23
CA SER A 312 0.94 3.91 -20.31
C SER A 312 0.47 2.51 -19.94
N ARG A 313 -0.05 2.30 -18.73
CA ARG A 313 -0.40 0.99 -18.17
C ARG A 313 0.70 -0.04 -18.35
N THR A 314 1.97 0.41 -18.23
CA THR A 314 3.13 -0.46 -18.41
C THR A 314 3.53 -1.02 -17.07
N ILE A 315 3.57 -2.33 -16.97
CA ILE A 315 4.00 -3.09 -15.81
C ILE A 315 5.41 -3.62 -16.08
N ARG A 316 6.31 -3.45 -15.10
CA ARG A 316 7.67 -4.00 -15.13
C ARG A 316 7.96 -4.73 -13.84
N LYS A 317 8.51 -5.92 -13.92
CA LYS A 317 9.19 -6.59 -12.82
C LYS A 317 10.70 -6.42 -13.05
N ILE A 318 11.36 -5.70 -12.14
CA ILE A 318 12.78 -5.37 -12.22
C ILE A 318 13.51 -6.21 -11.19
N GLN A 319 14.44 -7.02 -11.63
CA GLN A 319 15.36 -7.73 -10.75
C GLN A 319 16.68 -6.97 -10.72
N SER A 320 17.10 -6.53 -9.53
CA SER A 320 18.33 -5.77 -9.34
C SER A 320 19.33 -6.58 -8.51
N ILE A 321 20.61 -6.50 -8.88
CA ILE A 321 21.73 -7.06 -8.11
C ILE A 321 22.51 -5.88 -7.53
N HIS A 322 22.63 -5.85 -6.22
CA HIS A 322 23.29 -4.79 -5.48
C HIS A 322 24.62 -5.27 -4.92
N TYR A 323 25.69 -4.55 -5.26
CA TYR A 323 26.98 -4.64 -4.57
C TYR A 323 26.94 -3.59 -3.44
N LEU A 324 26.69 -4.04 -2.21
CA LEU A 324 26.43 -3.14 -1.08
C LEU A 324 27.63 -2.26 -0.76
N ASP A 325 28.85 -2.78 -0.89
CA ASP A 325 30.12 -2.05 -0.71
C ASP A 325 30.41 -1.02 -1.81
N ARG A 326 29.57 -0.95 -2.86
CA ARG A 326 29.66 0.06 -3.93
C ARG A 326 28.55 1.13 -3.82
N LYS A 327 27.76 1.07 -2.76
CA LYS A 327 26.76 2.12 -2.45
C LYS A 327 27.46 3.34 -1.86
N ASP A 328 26.78 4.49 -1.92
CA ASP A 328 27.24 5.70 -1.21
C ASP A 328 27.40 5.41 0.29
N THR A 329 28.36 6.05 0.94
CA THR A 329 28.72 5.76 2.33
C THR A 329 27.50 5.82 3.26
N GLU A 330 26.65 6.84 3.10
CA GLU A 330 25.49 7.05 3.97
C GLU A 330 24.46 5.94 3.82
N ILE A 331 24.10 5.56 2.57
CA ILE A 331 23.16 4.44 2.36
C ILE A 331 23.79 3.12 2.80
N TYR A 332 25.10 2.93 2.60
CA TYR A 332 25.79 1.73 3.04
C TYR A 332 25.75 1.56 4.56
N GLU A 333 25.92 2.63 5.32
CA GLU A 333 25.81 2.62 6.79
C GLU A 333 24.40 2.26 7.25
N ILE A 334 23.36 2.80 6.59
CA ILE A 334 21.97 2.44 6.88
C ILE A 334 21.70 0.94 6.63
N LEU A 335 22.27 0.38 5.55
CA LEU A 335 22.07 -1.02 5.17
C LEU A 335 22.92 -2.01 5.99
N ARG A 336 23.88 -1.52 6.78
CA ARG A 336 24.78 -2.35 7.58
C ARG A 336 24.33 -2.51 9.04
N ASN A 337 23.64 -1.51 9.57
CA ASN A 337 23.11 -1.49 10.93
C ASN A 337 21.79 -2.21 11.06
#